data_3f15e607c8ffe3677afd9a6e06ecfe58
#
_entry.id   3f15e607c8ffe3677afd9a6e06ecfe58
#
_cell.length_a   1.000
_cell.length_b   1.000
_cell.length_c   1.000
_cell.angle_alpha   90.00
_cell.angle_beta   90.00
_cell.angle_gamma   90.00
#
_symmetry.space_group_name_H-M   'P 1'
#
loop_
_entity.id
_entity.type
_entity.pdbx_description
1 polymer ?
#
loop_
_entity_poly.entity_id
_entity_poly.type
_entity_poly.pdbx_seq_one_letter_code
_entity_poly.pdbx_strand_id
1 'polypeptide(L)'
;MNAKIIVCACTAAVISSVVAAVLNQPGVGPGAGARYATDAYPGFDSEDEIVKPSRKEPRLFGWINGPKKDDPASQFAYCEELIGDGDYSKAARHLDALVREWPTSSQAPEAQLKLAEILLDRLQDPDEAFSEYRYLLDFYSLQCDYNATADILYRIAGIMREEGKTILFFRFRNTVDVRRAYESCVLRAPGAVWAADAMLAIAELREEEGKALEAIKVYENLRNIHPGGVQAKTALLREARTRMEVLREYGYNRSRCRDTIDFLELAAAQSDAEAREEIVRLRGQAERMLEKEAFLAAKFYDSRTRTARSAINAYEKFLADFPAGVHAGEVKARLEELKANGGEK
;
A
#
# COMPACT_ATOMS: atom_id res chain seq x y z
N MET A 1 -1.68 -25.83 -26.55
CA MET A 1 -2.58 -25.63 -25.39
C MET A 1 -1.90 -26.33 -24.21
N ASN A 2 -1.22 -25.68 -23.26
CA ASN A 2 -0.83 -26.19 -21.94
C ASN A 2 0.42 -25.52 -21.30
N ALA A 3 1.07 -24.54 -21.95
CA ALA A 3 2.23 -23.87 -21.32
C ALA A 3 1.83 -22.66 -20.41
N LYS A 4 0.71 -21.98 -20.72
CA LYS A 4 0.24 -20.82 -19.94
C LYS A 4 -0.45 -21.18 -18.61
N ILE A 5 -1.01 -22.39 -18.51
CA ILE A 5 -1.68 -22.86 -17.29
C ILE A 5 -0.65 -23.29 -16.22
N ILE A 6 0.53 -23.77 -16.64
CA ILE A 6 1.57 -24.23 -15.71
C ILE A 6 2.27 -23.04 -15.02
N VAL A 7 2.44 -21.91 -15.70
CA VAL A 7 3.06 -20.71 -15.11
C VAL A 7 2.15 -20.08 -14.03
N CYS A 8 0.83 -20.07 -14.26
CA CYS A 8 -0.11 -19.53 -13.27
C CYS A 8 -0.23 -20.43 -12.02
N ALA A 9 -0.13 -21.74 -12.17
CA ALA A 9 -0.17 -22.69 -11.05
C ALA A 9 1.11 -22.66 -10.20
N CYS A 10 2.27 -22.44 -10.82
CA CYS A 10 3.54 -22.34 -10.10
C CYS A 10 3.65 -21.04 -9.29
N THR A 11 3.14 -19.92 -9.80
CA THR A 11 3.15 -18.65 -9.04
C THR A 11 2.18 -18.68 -7.86
N ALA A 12 1.00 -19.28 -8.01
CA ALA A 12 0.06 -19.46 -6.90
C ALA A 12 0.58 -20.42 -5.83
N ALA A 13 1.31 -21.47 -6.21
CA ALA A 13 1.91 -22.42 -5.27
C ALA A 13 3.10 -21.81 -4.49
N VAL A 14 3.89 -20.95 -5.11
CA VAL A 14 5.00 -20.24 -4.46
C VAL A 14 4.46 -19.17 -3.49
N ILE A 15 3.43 -18.43 -3.86
CA ILE A 15 2.80 -17.43 -2.98
C ILE A 15 2.11 -18.15 -1.81
N SER A 16 1.41 -19.26 -2.05
CA SER A 16 0.79 -20.06 -0.98
C SER A 16 1.81 -20.67 -0.03
N SER A 17 2.99 -21.07 -0.51
CA SER A 17 4.06 -21.61 0.34
C SER A 17 4.78 -20.52 1.15
N VAL A 18 4.92 -19.30 0.62
CA VAL A 18 5.49 -18.16 1.34
C VAL A 18 4.52 -17.68 2.42
N VAL A 19 3.22 -17.57 2.12
CA VAL A 19 2.19 -17.22 3.12
C VAL A 19 2.08 -18.31 4.19
N ALA A 20 2.11 -19.59 3.82
CA ALA A 20 2.11 -20.69 4.79
C ALA A 20 3.40 -20.75 5.63
N ALA A 21 4.56 -20.35 5.07
CA ALA A 21 5.82 -20.26 5.81
C ALA A 21 5.82 -19.09 6.80
N VAL A 22 5.16 -17.99 6.47
CA VAL A 22 4.99 -16.83 7.38
C VAL A 22 3.99 -17.17 8.50
N LEU A 23 2.92 -17.90 8.20
CA LEU A 23 1.91 -18.31 9.18
C LEU A 23 2.38 -19.45 10.12
N ASN A 24 3.45 -20.16 9.77
CA ASN A 24 3.94 -21.34 10.51
C ASN A 24 5.30 -21.10 11.20
N GLN A 25 5.73 -19.86 11.36
CA GLN A 25 6.93 -19.57 12.16
C GLN A 25 6.60 -19.78 13.63
N PRO A 26 7.32 -20.65 14.35
CA PRO A 26 7.17 -20.79 15.79
C PRO A 26 7.49 -19.43 16.43
N GLY A 27 6.63 -19.01 17.37
CA GLY A 27 6.68 -17.69 18.01
C GLY A 27 8.10 -17.26 18.34
N VAL A 28 8.47 -16.09 17.86
CA VAL A 28 9.75 -15.46 18.15
C VAL A 28 9.74 -15.13 19.63
N GLY A 29 10.62 -15.77 20.39
CA GLY A 29 10.76 -15.54 21.82
C GLY A 29 11.13 -14.08 22.14
N PRO A 30 10.95 -13.63 23.39
CA PRO A 30 11.25 -12.26 23.80
C PRO A 30 12.71 -11.93 23.50
N GLY A 31 12.94 -10.93 22.68
CA GLY A 31 14.27 -10.37 22.37
C GLY A 31 14.77 -10.55 20.94
N ALA A 32 14.08 -11.24 20.06
CA ALA A 32 14.38 -11.23 18.63
C ALA A 32 13.29 -10.42 17.93
N GLY A 33 13.59 -9.20 17.53
CA GLY A 33 12.68 -8.39 16.73
C GLY A 33 12.19 -9.19 15.52
N ALA A 34 10.90 -9.36 15.39
CA ALA A 34 10.31 -10.08 14.27
C ALA A 34 10.63 -9.31 12.98
N ARG A 35 11.40 -9.93 12.10
CA ARG A 35 11.58 -9.41 10.74
C ARG A 35 10.40 -9.85 9.91
N TYR A 36 9.52 -8.92 9.60
CA TYR A 36 8.41 -9.17 8.70
C TYR A 36 8.90 -9.14 7.25
N ALA A 37 8.46 -10.08 6.45
CA ALA A 37 8.86 -10.18 5.05
C ALA A 37 8.14 -9.12 4.20
N THR A 38 8.65 -7.89 4.21
CA THR A 38 8.13 -6.79 3.37
C THR A 38 8.22 -7.11 1.88
N ASP A 39 9.14 -7.98 1.47
CA ASP A 39 9.26 -8.46 0.08
C ASP A 39 7.99 -9.15 -0.44
N ALA A 40 7.16 -9.70 0.46
CA ALA A 40 5.87 -10.29 0.10
C ALA A 40 4.79 -9.23 -0.24
N TYR A 41 5.03 -7.96 0.08
CA TYR A 41 4.08 -6.87 -0.10
C TYR A 41 4.67 -5.74 -0.94
N PRO A 42 4.72 -5.88 -2.28
CA PRO A 42 5.20 -4.82 -3.16
C PRO A 42 4.45 -3.51 -2.95
N GLY A 43 5.19 -2.43 -2.76
CA GLY A 43 4.63 -1.09 -2.51
C GLY A 43 4.52 -0.71 -1.03
N PHE A 44 4.86 -1.62 -0.10
CA PHE A 44 5.03 -1.28 1.31
C PHE A 44 6.43 -0.69 1.54
N ASP A 45 6.56 0.16 2.55
CA ASP A 45 7.88 0.64 2.98
C ASP A 45 8.63 -0.47 3.72
N SER A 46 9.98 -0.46 3.66
CA SER A 46 10.79 -1.38 4.44
C SER A 46 10.61 -1.13 5.94
N GLU A 47 10.52 -2.21 6.73
CA GLU A 47 10.33 -2.11 8.18
C GLU A 47 11.59 -1.75 8.98
N ASP A 48 12.74 -1.53 8.36
CA ASP A 48 13.99 -1.24 9.07
C ASP A 48 13.90 -0.04 10.03
N GLU A 49 12.92 0.84 9.85
CA GLU A 49 12.59 1.93 10.77
C GLU A 49 11.54 1.58 11.84
N ILE A 50 10.85 0.43 11.73
CA ILE A 50 9.67 0.12 12.55
C ILE A 50 10.00 -0.76 13.76
N VAL A 51 11.05 -1.54 13.67
CA VAL A 51 11.47 -2.48 14.74
C VAL A 51 12.73 -1.99 15.42
N LYS A 52 12.59 -1.16 16.44
CA LYS A 52 13.71 -0.90 17.36
C LYS A 52 13.83 -2.06 18.34
N PRO A 53 15.03 -2.68 18.46
CA PRO A 53 15.20 -3.87 19.26
C PRO A 53 15.25 -3.57 20.76
N SER A 54 14.72 -4.47 21.52
CA SER A 54 15.10 -4.95 22.86
C SER A 54 15.07 -4.01 24.08
N ARG A 55 15.07 -2.72 23.96
CA ARG A 55 14.90 -1.82 25.10
C ARG A 55 14.15 -0.58 24.66
N LYS A 56 12.99 -0.32 25.27
CA LYS A 56 12.28 0.95 25.09
C LYS A 56 13.25 2.08 25.42
N GLU A 57 13.54 2.95 24.46
CA GLU A 57 14.33 4.14 24.75
C GLU A 57 13.56 5.05 25.71
N PRO A 58 14.25 5.67 26.69
CA PRO A 58 13.60 6.63 27.57
C PRO A 58 13.09 7.80 26.74
N ARG A 59 11.83 8.18 26.91
CA ARG A 59 11.32 9.46 26.42
C ARG A 59 12.22 10.61 26.93
N LEU A 60 12.18 11.75 26.24
CA LEU A 60 12.89 12.96 26.68
C LEU A 60 12.81 13.09 28.22
N PHE A 61 13.97 13.20 28.90
CA PHE A 61 14.09 13.23 30.35
C PHE A 61 13.82 11.89 31.08
N GLY A 62 14.26 10.75 30.50
CA GLY A 62 14.13 9.43 31.13
C GLY A 62 14.59 9.29 32.58
N TRP A 63 15.52 10.16 33.04
CA TRP A 63 15.96 10.24 34.45
C TRP A 63 14.89 10.81 35.38
N ILE A 64 13.95 11.64 34.89
CA ILE A 64 12.80 12.17 35.65
C ILE A 64 11.66 11.14 35.70
N ASN A 65 11.61 10.23 34.74
CA ASN A 65 10.52 9.26 34.50
C ASN A 65 10.94 7.82 34.88
N GLY A 66 11.86 7.64 35.78
CA GLY A 66 12.22 6.33 36.31
C GLY A 66 11.10 5.71 37.19
N PRO A 67 11.23 4.42 37.49
CA PRO A 67 10.32 3.76 38.43
C PRO A 67 10.45 4.41 39.81
N LYS A 68 9.36 4.42 40.58
CA LYS A 68 9.32 4.97 41.93
C LYS A 68 9.57 3.92 43.01
N LYS A 69 9.41 2.66 42.66
CA LYS A 69 9.63 1.51 43.54
C LYS A 69 10.81 0.69 43.00
N ASP A 70 11.39 -0.10 43.89
CA ASP A 70 12.61 -0.85 43.61
C ASP A 70 12.37 -2.23 43.00
N ASP A 71 11.13 -2.69 42.91
CA ASP A 71 10.74 -3.96 42.33
C ASP A 71 9.49 -3.83 41.40
N PRO A 72 9.31 -4.71 40.39
CA PRO A 72 8.25 -4.61 39.43
C PRO A 72 6.85 -4.79 40.02
N ALA A 73 6.69 -5.62 41.07
CA ALA A 73 5.37 -5.88 41.66
C ALA A 73 4.89 -4.65 42.47
N SER A 74 5.75 -4.05 43.30
CA SER A 74 5.43 -2.84 44.01
C SER A 74 5.26 -1.62 43.08
N GLN A 75 6.02 -1.57 41.96
CA GLN A 75 5.86 -0.55 40.94
C GLN A 75 4.51 -0.68 40.24
N PHE A 76 4.10 -1.90 39.92
CA PHE A 76 2.80 -2.16 39.28
C PHE A 76 1.63 -1.79 40.21
N ALA A 77 1.67 -2.19 41.48
CA ALA A 77 0.68 -1.82 42.49
C ALA A 77 0.55 -0.30 42.63
N TYR A 78 1.68 0.42 42.63
CA TYR A 78 1.68 1.88 42.65
C TYR A 78 1.00 2.47 41.39
N CYS A 79 1.21 1.87 40.22
CA CYS A 79 0.51 2.29 39.00
C CYS A 79 -1.00 2.07 39.10
N GLU A 80 -1.44 0.95 39.71
CA GLU A 80 -2.87 0.67 39.93
C GLU A 80 -3.53 1.66 40.89
N GLU A 81 -2.81 2.12 41.97
CA GLU A 81 -3.26 3.20 42.82
C GLU A 81 -3.49 4.49 42.01
N LEU A 82 -2.53 4.86 41.15
CA LEU A 82 -2.65 6.07 40.32
C LEU A 82 -3.83 5.97 39.32
N ILE A 83 -4.10 4.79 38.80
CA ILE A 83 -5.26 4.54 37.93
C ILE A 83 -6.55 4.71 38.74
N GLY A 84 -6.61 4.16 39.95
CA GLY A 84 -7.74 4.30 40.87
C GLY A 84 -8.04 5.75 41.26
N ASP A 85 -6.99 6.54 41.41
CA ASP A 85 -7.08 7.99 41.71
C ASP A 85 -7.44 8.82 40.46
N GLY A 86 -7.46 8.23 39.27
CA GLY A 86 -7.72 8.92 38.00
C GLY A 86 -6.52 9.70 37.46
N ASP A 87 -5.31 9.50 38.01
CA ASP A 87 -4.10 10.19 37.59
C ASP A 87 -3.42 9.48 36.40
N TYR A 88 -4.19 9.34 35.29
CA TYR A 88 -3.83 8.55 34.12
C TYR A 88 -2.49 8.98 33.48
N SER A 89 -2.20 10.27 33.46
CA SER A 89 -0.93 10.76 32.91
C SER A 89 0.30 10.34 33.71
N LYS A 90 0.18 10.23 35.04
CA LYS A 90 1.26 9.71 35.89
C LYS A 90 1.30 8.18 35.78
N ALA A 91 0.14 7.51 35.81
CA ALA A 91 0.07 6.08 35.66
C ALA A 91 0.75 5.62 34.36
N ALA A 92 0.46 6.24 33.22
CA ALA A 92 1.09 5.94 31.94
C ALA A 92 2.62 6.06 31.98
N ARG A 93 3.15 7.12 32.60
CA ARG A 93 4.61 7.30 32.76
C ARG A 93 5.26 6.23 33.62
N HIS A 94 4.60 5.81 34.69
CA HIS A 94 5.13 4.82 35.62
C HIS A 94 4.98 3.38 35.09
N LEU A 95 3.94 3.10 34.27
CA LEU A 95 3.81 1.86 33.53
C LEU A 95 4.90 1.73 32.45
N ASP A 96 5.16 2.81 31.70
CA ASP A 96 6.26 2.86 30.73
C ASP A 96 7.62 2.62 31.42
N ALA A 97 7.86 3.26 32.57
CA ALA A 97 9.07 3.07 33.35
C ALA A 97 9.23 1.62 33.83
N LEU A 98 8.13 0.95 34.24
CA LEU A 98 8.14 -0.45 34.64
C LEU A 98 8.57 -1.37 33.48
N VAL A 99 7.92 -1.23 32.33
CA VAL A 99 8.23 -2.06 31.16
C VAL A 99 9.68 -1.84 30.70
N ARG A 100 10.16 -0.62 30.75
CA ARG A 100 11.51 -0.29 30.35
C ARG A 100 12.58 -0.83 31.30
N GLU A 101 12.35 -0.78 32.60
CA GLU A 101 13.32 -1.21 33.61
C GLU A 101 13.30 -2.72 33.80
N TRP A 102 12.10 -3.34 33.79
CA TRP A 102 11.91 -4.77 34.02
C TRP A 102 11.12 -5.45 32.89
N PRO A 103 11.62 -5.43 31.63
CA PRO A 103 10.88 -5.93 30.47
C PRO A 103 10.57 -7.44 30.52
N THR A 104 11.33 -8.20 31.31
CA THR A 104 11.15 -9.65 31.47
C THR A 104 10.36 -10.03 32.73
N SER A 105 9.89 -9.07 33.51
CA SER A 105 9.06 -9.36 34.69
C SER A 105 7.68 -9.89 34.29
N SER A 106 7.05 -10.62 35.21
CA SER A 106 5.68 -11.13 35.02
C SER A 106 4.64 -10.01 34.91
N GLN A 107 4.94 -8.82 35.42
CA GLN A 107 4.07 -7.65 35.37
C GLN A 107 4.21 -6.84 34.06
N ALA A 108 5.32 -7.00 33.33
CA ALA A 108 5.61 -6.17 32.16
C ALA A 108 4.56 -6.30 31.04
N PRO A 109 4.05 -7.49 30.67
CA PRO A 109 3.02 -7.61 29.62
C PRO A 109 1.71 -6.91 30.02
N GLU A 110 1.27 -7.06 31.26
CA GLU A 110 0.06 -6.41 31.76
C GLU A 110 0.25 -4.89 31.89
N ALA A 111 1.40 -4.44 32.35
CA ALA A 111 1.75 -3.02 32.41
C ALA A 111 1.76 -2.40 31.00
N GLN A 112 2.28 -3.12 30.03
CA GLN A 112 2.30 -2.69 28.61
C GLN A 112 0.89 -2.56 28.04
N LEU A 113 0.00 -3.54 28.32
CA LEU A 113 -1.39 -3.48 27.89
C LEU A 113 -2.13 -2.31 28.55
N LYS A 114 -2.04 -2.15 29.88
CA LYS A 114 -2.66 -1.03 30.61
C LYS A 114 -2.16 0.34 30.13
N LEU A 115 -0.87 0.45 29.80
CA LEU A 115 -0.30 1.66 29.20
C LEU A 115 -0.99 2.01 27.88
N ALA A 116 -1.09 1.02 26.99
CA ALA A 116 -1.71 1.21 25.67
C ALA A 116 -3.20 1.58 25.78
N GLU A 117 -3.95 0.93 26.68
CA GLU A 117 -5.36 1.24 26.98
C GLU A 117 -5.54 2.67 27.53
N ILE A 118 -4.70 3.09 28.48
CA ILE A 118 -4.75 4.44 29.04
C ILE A 118 -4.50 5.49 27.95
N LEU A 119 -3.51 5.26 27.10
CA LEU A 119 -3.19 6.19 26.01
C LEU A 119 -4.37 6.32 25.04
N LEU A 120 -5.01 5.20 24.70
CA LEU A 120 -6.14 5.21 23.76
C LEU A 120 -7.40 5.83 24.39
N ASP A 121 -7.82 5.31 25.55
CA ASP A 121 -9.16 5.57 26.08
C ASP A 121 -9.24 6.82 26.98
N ARG A 122 -8.14 7.16 27.67
CA ARG A 122 -8.10 8.23 28.67
C ARG A 122 -7.36 9.45 28.19
N LEU A 123 -6.23 9.26 27.53
CA LEU A 123 -5.38 10.36 27.07
C LEU A 123 -5.70 10.73 25.61
N GLN A 124 -6.46 9.90 24.89
CA GLN A 124 -6.86 10.12 23.50
C GLN A 124 -5.65 10.40 22.59
N ASP A 125 -4.60 9.63 22.77
CA ASP A 125 -3.39 9.68 21.95
C ASP A 125 -3.26 8.39 21.11
N PRO A 126 -3.91 8.30 19.95
CA PRO A 126 -3.91 7.11 19.12
C PRO A 126 -2.53 6.79 18.55
N ASP A 127 -1.68 7.76 18.28
CA ASP A 127 -0.34 7.54 17.73
C ASP A 127 0.55 6.80 18.73
N GLU A 128 0.55 7.27 19.98
CA GLU A 128 1.30 6.63 21.06
C GLU A 128 0.66 5.27 21.42
N ALA A 129 -0.67 5.19 21.51
CA ALA A 129 -1.38 3.94 21.75
C ALA A 129 -1.05 2.88 20.69
N PHE A 130 -1.02 3.25 19.41
CA PHE A 130 -0.60 2.37 18.32
C PHE A 130 0.80 1.80 18.56
N SER A 131 1.72 2.65 18.93
CA SER A 131 3.11 2.26 19.22
C SER A 131 3.20 1.27 20.37
N GLU A 132 2.40 1.46 21.42
CA GLU A 132 2.41 0.61 22.60
C GLU A 132 1.71 -0.75 22.35
N TYR A 133 0.59 -0.78 21.63
CA TYR A 133 -0.04 -2.04 21.20
C TYR A 133 0.85 -2.82 20.24
N ARG A 134 1.55 -2.14 19.32
CA ARG A 134 2.53 -2.78 18.45
C ARG A 134 3.67 -3.41 19.23
N TYR A 135 4.20 -2.67 20.24
CA TYR A 135 5.22 -3.20 21.14
C TYR A 135 4.74 -4.45 21.87
N LEU A 136 3.48 -4.46 22.33
CA LEU A 136 2.86 -5.62 22.97
C LEU A 136 2.89 -6.86 22.06
N LEU A 137 2.50 -6.71 20.78
CA LEU A 137 2.53 -7.80 19.80
C LEU A 137 3.96 -8.26 19.48
N ASP A 138 4.91 -7.34 19.38
CA ASP A 138 6.27 -7.66 18.98
C ASP A 138 7.07 -8.34 20.11
N PHE A 139 6.82 -7.99 21.38
CA PHE A 139 7.62 -8.45 22.51
C PHE A 139 6.87 -9.37 23.50
N TYR A 140 5.54 -9.29 23.56
CA TYR A 140 4.71 -10.03 24.50
C TYR A 140 3.61 -10.85 23.80
N SER A 141 3.86 -11.28 22.57
CA SER A 141 2.88 -12.01 21.73
C SER A 141 2.31 -13.28 22.38
N LEU A 142 3.08 -13.93 23.25
CA LEU A 142 2.64 -15.15 23.97
C LEU A 142 1.84 -14.84 25.24
N GLN A 143 1.88 -13.60 25.73
CA GLN A 143 1.24 -13.16 26.97
C GLN A 143 0.01 -12.28 26.71
N CYS A 144 -0.35 -12.02 25.45
CA CYS A 144 -1.54 -11.27 25.07
C CYS A 144 -2.41 -12.07 24.10
N ASP A 145 -3.67 -11.66 23.97
CA ASP A 145 -4.51 -12.13 22.86
C ASP A 145 -4.06 -11.43 21.57
N TYR A 146 -3.27 -12.16 20.77
CA TYR A 146 -2.66 -11.64 19.55
C TYR A 146 -3.70 -11.11 18.58
N ASN A 147 -4.77 -11.87 18.32
CA ASN A 147 -5.78 -11.50 17.33
C ASN A 147 -6.59 -10.29 17.81
N ALA A 148 -7.03 -10.28 19.06
CA ALA A 148 -7.73 -9.13 19.62
C ALA A 148 -6.85 -7.87 19.61
N THR A 149 -5.57 -8.00 19.91
CA THR A 149 -4.62 -6.88 19.89
C THR A 149 -4.38 -6.37 18.45
N ALA A 150 -4.30 -7.28 17.47
CA ALA A 150 -4.18 -6.89 16.05
C ALA A 150 -5.45 -6.16 15.55
N ASP A 151 -6.63 -6.60 15.99
CA ASP A 151 -7.90 -5.92 15.67
C ASP A 151 -7.94 -4.50 16.28
N ILE A 152 -7.40 -4.34 17.49
CA ILE A 152 -7.28 -3.02 18.12
C ILE A 152 -6.33 -2.12 17.32
N LEU A 153 -5.17 -2.63 16.89
CA LEU A 153 -4.23 -1.89 16.04
C LEU A 153 -4.88 -1.40 14.75
N TYR A 154 -5.64 -2.25 14.08
CA TYR A 154 -6.36 -1.87 12.86
C TYR A 154 -7.39 -0.75 13.13
N ARG A 155 -8.14 -0.85 14.23
CA ARG A 155 -9.10 0.21 14.64
C ARG A 155 -8.39 1.53 14.93
N ILE A 156 -7.23 1.49 15.61
CA ILE A 156 -6.43 2.70 15.91
C ILE A 156 -5.94 3.32 14.60
N ALA A 157 -5.47 2.53 13.63
CA ALA A 157 -5.08 3.04 12.31
C ALA A 157 -6.27 3.75 11.60
N GLY A 158 -7.50 3.24 11.78
CA GLY A 158 -8.73 3.90 11.33
C GLY A 158 -8.95 5.26 12.02
N ILE A 159 -8.80 5.32 13.36
CA ILE A 159 -8.91 6.57 14.12
C ILE A 159 -7.88 7.59 13.64
N MET A 160 -6.60 7.17 13.48
CA MET A 160 -5.53 8.03 12.96
C MET A 160 -5.85 8.56 11.56
N ARG A 161 -6.53 7.75 10.72
CA ARG A 161 -6.97 8.17 9.37
C ARG A 161 -8.05 9.25 9.44
N GLU A 162 -9.01 9.11 10.35
CA GLU A 162 -10.16 10.02 10.46
C GLU A 162 -9.83 11.30 11.20
N GLU A 163 -9.10 11.21 12.32
CA GLU A 163 -8.91 12.33 13.22
C GLU A 163 -7.80 13.29 12.78
N GLY A 164 -6.68 12.80 12.28
CA GLY A 164 -5.48 13.61 12.00
C GLY A 164 -4.91 14.30 13.26
N LYS A 165 -3.71 14.82 13.18
CA LYS A 165 -3.08 15.57 14.29
C LYS A 165 -3.51 17.04 14.27
N THR A 166 -3.95 17.58 15.40
CA THR A 166 -4.23 19.01 15.58
C THR A 166 -2.99 19.71 16.12
N ILE A 167 -2.38 20.60 15.33
CA ILE A 167 -1.24 21.43 15.72
C ILE A 167 -1.67 22.89 15.62
N LEU A 168 -1.61 23.65 16.72
CA LEU A 168 -1.90 25.09 16.74
C LEU A 168 -3.23 25.45 16.04
N PHE A 169 -4.32 24.76 16.36
CA PHE A 169 -5.68 24.95 15.77
C PHE A 169 -5.84 24.47 14.34
N PHE A 170 -4.80 23.94 13.68
CA PHE A 170 -4.87 23.32 12.38
C PHE A 170 -4.81 21.80 12.52
N ARG A 171 -5.74 21.12 11.82
CA ARG A 171 -5.78 19.66 11.78
C ARG A 171 -4.94 19.18 10.60
N PHE A 172 -3.80 18.55 10.92
CA PHE A 172 -2.92 17.93 9.92
C PHE A 172 -3.05 16.41 10.01
N ARG A 173 -3.38 15.79 8.88
CA ARG A 173 -3.30 14.34 8.75
C ARG A 173 -1.96 14.00 8.12
N ASN A 174 -1.13 13.25 8.85
CA ASN A 174 0.09 12.70 8.27
C ASN A 174 -0.25 11.39 7.56
N THR A 175 -0.51 11.45 6.25
CA THR A 175 -0.85 10.28 5.42
C THR A 175 0.21 9.19 5.50
N VAL A 176 1.49 9.56 5.62
CA VAL A 176 2.61 8.62 5.73
C VAL A 176 2.54 7.80 7.02
N ASP A 177 2.27 8.43 8.17
CA ASP A 177 2.18 7.73 9.45
C ASP A 177 0.96 6.80 9.48
N VAL A 178 -0.19 7.27 8.98
CA VAL A 178 -1.41 6.46 8.86
C VAL A 178 -1.18 5.25 7.94
N ARG A 179 -0.56 5.45 6.80
CA ARG A 179 -0.23 4.37 5.87
C ARG A 179 0.69 3.34 6.50
N ARG A 180 1.76 3.78 7.18
CA ARG A 180 2.68 2.90 7.90
C ARG A 180 1.97 2.10 9.00
N ALA A 181 0.97 2.71 9.67
CA ALA A 181 0.16 2.01 10.64
C ALA A 181 -0.63 0.86 9.99
N TYR A 182 -1.29 1.09 8.86
CA TYR A 182 -1.97 0.01 8.12
C TYR A 182 -1.00 -1.05 7.59
N GLU A 183 0.15 -0.65 7.03
CA GLU A 183 1.20 -1.60 6.60
C GLU A 183 1.64 -2.49 7.76
N SER A 184 1.88 -1.89 8.93
CA SER A 184 2.23 -2.60 10.17
C SER A 184 1.16 -3.60 10.60
N CYS A 185 -0.13 -3.26 10.46
CA CYS A 185 -1.25 -4.16 10.75
C CYS A 185 -1.26 -5.37 9.80
N VAL A 186 -1.18 -5.13 8.48
CA VAL A 186 -1.20 -6.20 7.46
C VAL A 186 -0.02 -7.15 7.65
N LEU A 187 1.18 -6.63 7.93
CA LEU A 187 2.37 -7.45 8.14
C LEU A 187 2.25 -8.38 9.37
N ARG A 188 1.56 -7.94 10.41
CA ARG A 188 1.38 -8.73 11.65
C ARG A 188 0.22 -9.71 11.55
N ALA A 189 -0.85 -9.36 10.86
CA ALA A 189 -2.05 -10.19 10.73
C ALA A 189 -2.56 -10.27 9.28
N PRO A 190 -1.77 -10.85 8.35
CA PRO A 190 -2.13 -10.89 6.93
C PRO A 190 -3.38 -11.71 6.62
N GLY A 191 -3.76 -12.63 7.50
CA GLY A 191 -4.97 -13.44 7.40
C GLY A 191 -6.19 -12.86 8.13
N ALA A 192 -6.08 -11.66 8.72
CA ALA A 192 -7.21 -11.03 9.39
C ALA A 192 -8.33 -10.67 8.40
N VAL A 193 -9.57 -10.66 8.88
CA VAL A 193 -10.74 -10.34 8.05
C VAL A 193 -10.64 -8.95 7.43
N TRP A 194 -10.04 -8.00 8.13
CA TRP A 194 -9.83 -6.62 7.70
C TRP A 194 -8.56 -6.41 6.85
N ALA A 195 -7.72 -7.44 6.63
CA ALA A 195 -6.45 -7.27 5.93
C ALA A 195 -6.64 -6.72 4.50
N ALA A 196 -7.66 -7.18 3.79
CA ALA A 196 -7.99 -6.64 2.46
C ALA A 196 -8.43 -5.17 2.50
N ASP A 197 -9.19 -4.76 3.52
CA ASP A 197 -9.60 -3.37 3.72
C ASP A 197 -8.39 -2.49 4.06
N ALA A 198 -7.48 -2.98 4.89
CA ALA A 198 -6.24 -2.29 5.21
C ALA A 198 -5.36 -2.10 3.96
N MET A 199 -5.21 -3.13 3.11
CA MET A 199 -4.46 -3.02 1.85
C MET A 199 -5.11 -2.01 0.89
N LEU A 200 -6.44 -1.97 0.82
CA LEU A 200 -7.15 -0.96 0.03
C LEU A 200 -6.87 0.45 0.56
N ALA A 201 -6.91 0.64 1.87
CA ALA A 201 -6.58 1.91 2.52
C ALA A 201 -5.12 2.34 2.25
N ILE A 202 -4.15 1.41 2.27
CA ILE A 202 -2.75 1.68 1.93
C ILE A 202 -2.63 2.19 0.49
N ALA A 203 -3.30 1.54 -0.47
CA ALA A 203 -3.25 1.94 -1.87
C ALA A 203 -3.86 3.35 -2.08
N GLU A 204 -4.99 3.65 -1.43
CA GLU A 204 -5.62 4.97 -1.46
C GLU A 204 -4.71 6.05 -0.86
N LEU A 205 -4.04 5.77 0.26
CA LEU A 205 -3.09 6.68 0.87
C LEU A 205 -1.86 6.92 -0.02
N ARG A 206 -1.41 5.90 -0.78
CA ARG A 206 -0.36 6.07 -1.80
C ARG A 206 -0.81 6.99 -2.95
N GLU A 207 -2.08 6.91 -3.37
CA GLU A 207 -2.64 7.87 -4.34
C GLU A 207 -2.64 9.30 -3.75
N GLU A 208 -3.09 9.46 -2.50
CA GLU A 208 -3.08 10.76 -1.80
C GLU A 208 -1.65 11.34 -1.66
N GLU A 209 -0.63 10.49 -1.51
CA GLU A 209 0.79 10.89 -1.49
C GLU A 209 1.35 11.24 -2.89
N GLY A 210 0.57 11.08 -3.96
CA GLY A 210 1.02 11.23 -5.35
C GLY A 210 1.91 10.09 -5.84
N LYS A 211 1.92 8.95 -5.15
CA LYS A 211 2.72 7.77 -5.48
C LYS A 211 1.93 6.73 -6.26
N ALA A 212 1.36 7.15 -7.39
CA ALA A 212 0.45 6.35 -8.20
C ALA A 212 1.04 4.99 -8.63
N LEU A 213 2.34 4.92 -8.96
CA LEU A 213 2.99 3.65 -9.34
C LEU A 213 3.11 2.66 -8.18
N GLU A 214 3.25 3.15 -6.95
CA GLU A 214 3.26 2.31 -5.75
C GLU A 214 1.84 1.86 -5.40
N ALA A 215 0.85 2.74 -5.54
CA ALA A 215 -0.56 2.39 -5.38
C ALA A 215 -0.98 1.24 -6.31
N ILE A 216 -0.59 1.28 -7.58
CA ILE A 216 -0.84 0.20 -8.56
C ILE A 216 -0.29 -1.14 -8.04
N LYS A 217 0.92 -1.16 -7.49
CA LYS A 217 1.51 -2.40 -6.94
C LYS A 217 0.72 -2.94 -5.76
N VAL A 218 0.23 -2.07 -4.89
CA VAL A 218 -0.59 -2.47 -3.73
C VAL A 218 -1.95 -3.00 -4.19
N TYR A 219 -2.62 -2.38 -5.16
CA TYR A 219 -3.87 -2.88 -5.74
C TYR A 219 -3.70 -4.26 -6.39
N GLU A 220 -2.63 -4.43 -7.17
CA GLU A 220 -2.30 -5.71 -7.79
C GLU A 220 -2.06 -6.79 -6.74
N ASN A 221 -1.30 -6.48 -5.69
CA ASN A 221 -1.00 -7.39 -4.59
C ASN A 221 -2.26 -7.77 -3.81
N LEU A 222 -3.13 -6.80 -3.51
CA LEU A 222 -4.42 -7.05 -2.86
C LEU A 222 -5.25 -8.06 -3.66
N ARG A 223 -5.39 -7.87 -4.98
CA ARG A 223 -6.15 -8.79 -5.84
C ARG A 223 -5.55 -10.19 -5.92
N ASN A 224 -4.24 -10.30 -5.81
CA ASN A 224 -3.54 -11.58 -5.84
C ASN A 224 -3.69 -12.35 -4.52
N ILE A 225 -3.63 -11.66 -3.37
CA ILE A 225 -3.71 -12.29 -2.04
C ILE A 225 -5.16 -12.55 -1.63
N HIS A 226 -6.08 -11.63 -1.93
CA HIS A 226 -7.49 -11.69 -1.56
C HIS A 226 -8.43 -11.71 -2.79
N PRO A 227 -8.31 -12.72 -3.67
CA PRO A 227 -9.11 -12.76 -4.90
C PRO A 227 -10.61 -12.97 -4.59
N GLY A 228 -11.47 -12.29 -5.35
CA GLY A 228 -12.93 -12.50 -5.30
C GLY A 228 -13.68 -11.72 -4.22
N GLY A 229 -13.00 -11.03 -3.31
CA GLY A 229 -13.63 -10.14 -2.33
C GLY A 229 -14.16 -8.83 -2.97
N VAL A 230 -15.01 -8.11 -2.23
CA VAL A 230 -15.49 -6.78 -2.64
C VAL A 230 -14.30 -5.82 -2.78
N GLN A 231 -13.33 -5.93 -1.89
CA GLN A 231 -12.10 -5.14 -1.90
C GLN A 231 -11.27 -5.37 -3.18
N ALA A 232 -11.20 -6.61 -3.66
CA ALA A 232 -10.51 -6.94 -4.90
C ALA A 232 -11.18 -6.32 -6.14
N LYS A 233 -12.51 -6.27 -6.16
CA LYS A 233 -13.26 -5.60 -7.25
C LYS A 233 -13.06 -4.09 -7.21
N THR A 234 -13.09 -3.50 -6.02
CA THR A 234 -12.81 -2.07 -5.82
C THR A 234 -11.38 -1.74 -6.23
N ALA A 235 -10.41 -2.56 -5.83
CA ALA A 235 -9.01 -2.42 -6.21
C ALA A 235 -8.80 -2.49 -7.73
N LEU A 236 -9.49 -3.41 -8.43
CA LEU A 236 -9.41 -3.53 -9.88
C LEU A 236 -9.85 -2.24 -10.60
N LEU A 237 -10.97 -1.65 -10.17
CA LEU A 237 -11.47 -0.40 -10.76
C LEU A 237 -10.57 0.79 -10.41
N ARG A 238 -10.11 0.87 -9.16
CA ARG A 238 -9.16 1.91 -8.72
C ARG A 238 -7.85 1.82 -9.51
N GLU A 239 -7.27 0.63 -9.61
CA GLU A 239 -6.06 0.40 -10.41
C GLU A 239 -6.22 0.84 -11.86
N ALA A 240 -7.38 0.54 -12.48
CA ALA A 240 -7.67 0.98 -13.84
C ALA A 240 -7.64 2.52 -13.98
N ARG A 241 -8.22 3.24 -13.03
CA ARG A 241 -8.20 4.71 -12.97
C ARG A 241 -6.78 5.24 -12.78
N THR A 242 -6.06 4.70 -11.80
CA THR A 242 -4.69 5.13 -11.45
C THR A 242 -3.71 4.90 -12.61
N ARG A 243 -3.82 3.77 -13.33
CA ARG A 243 -3.02 3.52 -14.54
C ARG A 243 -3.29 4.56 -15.63
N MET A 244 -4.53 4.99 -15.80
CA MET A 244 -4.89 6.06 -16.75
C MET A 244 -4.37 7.44 -16.30
N GLU A 245 -4.35 7.73 -15.00
CA GLU A 245 -3.75 8.96 -14.45
C GLU A 245 -2.24 8.98 -14.72
N VAL A 246 -1.55 7.89 -14.47
CA VAL A 246 -0.12 7.73 -14.78
C VAL A 246 0.17 7.97 -16.26
N LEU A 247 -0.69 7.49 -17.17
CA LEU A 247 -0.52 7.77 -18.61
C LEU A 247 -0.66 9.24 -18.95
N ARG A 248 -1.55 9.96 -18.26
CA ARG A 248 -1.78 11.40 -18.49
C ARG A 248 -0.66 12.26 -17.93
N GLU A 249 -0.16 11.91 -16.74
CA GLU A 249 0.82 12.69 -15.99
C GLU A 249 2.24 12.56 -16.57
N TYR A 250 2.70 11.31 -16.78
CA TYR A 250 4.09 11.05 -17.20
C TYR A 250 4.31 11.13 -18.71
N GLY A 251 3.30 11.58 -19.45
CA GLY A 251 3.38 11.72 -20.90
C GLY A 251 3.42 10.36 -21.64
N TYR A 252 3.56 10.48 -22.96
CA TYR A 252 3.49 9.31 -23.83
C TYR A 252 4.69 8.37 -23.67
N ASN A 253 4.38 7.14 -23.30
CA ASN A 253 5.26 6.00 -23.42
C ASN A 253 4.48 4.83 -24.07
N ARG A 254 4.88 4.44 -25.29
CA ARG A 254 4.18 3.46 -26.11
C ARG A 254 4.03 2.10 -25.42
N SER A 255 5.06 1.65 -24.69
CA SER A 255 5.01 0.40 -23.94
C SER A 255 3.97 0.51 -22.82
N ARG A 256 4.06 1.56 -22.00
CA ARG A 256 3.11 1.78 -20.89
C ARG A 256 1.66 1.90 -21.37
N CYS A 257 1.43 2.55 -22.52
CA CYS A 257 0.08 2.60 -23.12
C CYS A 257 -0.43 1.20 -23.46
N ARG A 258 0.40 0.35 -24.08
CA ARG A 258 0.02 -1.02 -24.42
C ARG A 258 -0.22 -1.86 -23.18
N ASP A 259 0.70 -1.83 -22.24
CA ASP A 259 0.55 -2.56 -20.95
C ASP A 259 -0.74 -2.14 -20.23
N THR A 260 -1.11 -0.84 -20.29
CA THR A 260 -2.37 -0.36 -19.71
C THR A 260 -3.59 -0.85 -20.51
N ILE A 261 -3.54 -0.84 -21.85
CA ILE A 261 -4.64 -1.36 -22.70
C ILE A 261 -4.86 -2.85 -22.42
N ASP A 262 -3.79 -3.64 -22.39
CA ASP A 262 -3.83 -5.08 -22.13
C ASP A 262 -4.41 -5.35 -20.72
N PHE A 263 -3.99 -4.58 -19.73
CA PHE A 263 -4.55 -4.65 -18.38
C PHE A 263 -6.06 -4.32 -18.39
N LEU A 264 -6.48 -3.22 -19.04
CA LEU A 264 -7.88 -2.79 -19.07
C LEU A 264 -8.78 -3.81 -19.81
N GLU A 265 -8.26 -4.50 -20.81
CA GLU A 265 -8.98 -5.57 -21.48
C GLU A 265 -9.25 -6.75 -20.54
N LEU A 266 -8.23 -7.21 -19.83
CA LEU A 266 -8.37 -8.28 -18.82
C LEU A 266 -9.29 -7.84 -17.66
N ALA A 267 -9.15 -6.61 -17.20
CA ALA A 267 -9.97 -6.04 -16.12
C ALA A 267 -11.44 -5.99 -16.52
N ALA A 268 -11.76 -5.56 -17.75
CA ALA A 268 -13.14 -5.54 -18.24
C ALA A 268 -13.77 -6.94 -18.28
N ALA A 269 -12.99 -7.98 -18.60
CA ALA A 269 -13.48 -9.36 -18.61
C ALA A 269 -13.80 -9.89 -17.20
N GLN A 270 -13.12 -9.38 -16.17
CA GLN A 270 -13.27 -9.81 -14.77
C GLN A 270 -14.28 -8.97 -13.98
N SER A 271 -14.74 -7.84 -14.52
CA SER A 271 -15.60 -6.88 -13.85
C SER A 271 -17.09 -7.21 -13.99
N ASP A 272 -17.90 -6.72 -13.04
CA ASP A 272 -19.35 -6.66 -13.17
C ASP A 272 -19.77 -5.62 -14.23
N ALA A 273 -21.08 -5.50 -14.50
CA ALA A 273 -21.58 -4.68 -15.59
C ALA A 273 -21.24 -3.18 -15.44
N GLU A 274 -21.35 -2.64 -14.23
CA GLU A 274 -21.13 -1.23 -13.96
C GLU A 274 -19.63 -0.84 -14.10
N ALA A 275 -18.76 -1.59 -13.43
CA ALA A 275 -17.31 -1.37 -13.51
C ALA A 275 -16.77 -1.64 -14.92
N ARG A 276 -17.34 -2.61 -15.64
CA ARG A 276 -16.97 -2.94 -17.02
C ARG A 276 -17.19 -1.76 -17.97
N GLU A 277 -18.33 -1.08 -17.87
CA GLU A 277 -18.62 0.08 -18.72
C GLU A 277 -17.55 1.16 -18.57
N GLU A 278 -17.18 1.48 -17.34
CA GLU A 278 -16.12 2.45 -17.07
C GLU A 278 -14.76 1.98 -17.59
N ILE A 279 -14.37 0.74 -17.33
CA ILE A 279 -13.08 0.19 -17.77
C ILE A 279 -12.98 0.16 -19.30
N VAL A 280 -14.06 -0.19 -20.00
CA VAL A 280 -14.11 -0.15 -21.49
C VAL A 280 -13.95 1.30 -21.98
N ARG A 281 -14.57 2.28 -21.31
CA ARG A 281 -14.39 3.70 -21.62
C ARG A 281 -12.93 4.14 -21.43
N LEU A 282 -12.29 3.75 -20.31
CA LEU A 282 -10.87 4.03 -20.05
C LEU A 282 -9.97 3.39 -21.10
N ARG A 283 -10.24 2.14 -21.50
CA ARG A 283 -9.51 1.47 -22.58
C ARG A 283 -9.60 2.25 -23.89
N GLY A 284 -10.79 2.67 -24.30
CA GLY A 284 -10.95 3.50 -25.51
C GLY A 284 -10.23 4.85 -25.44
N GLN A 285 -10.04 5.42 -24.24
CA GLN A 285 -9.19 6.62 -24.07
C GLN A 285 -7.70 6.29 -24.27
N ALA A 286 -7.20 5.19 -23.70
CA ALA A 286 -5.81 4.76 -23.86
C ALA A 286 -5.48 4.43 -25.33
N GLU A 287 -6.40 3.72 -26.03
CA GLU A 287 -6.28 3.41 -27.46
C GLU A 287 -6.18 4.69 -28.30
N ARG A 288 -7.04 5.70 -28.05
CA ARG A 288 -6.98 7.00 -28.73
C ARG A 288 -5.68 7.77 -28.43
N MET A 289 -5.14 7.66 -27.21
CA MET A 289 -3.84 8.27 -26.90
C MET A 289 -2.72 7.59 -27.68
N LEU A 290 -2.72 6.25 -27.77
CA LEU A 290 -1.73 5.49 -28.52
C LEU A 290 -1.78 5.80 -30.02
N GLU A 291 -2.99 5.88 -30.59
CA GLU A 291 -3.22 6.25 -31.99
C GLU A 291 -2.72 7.67 -32.30
N LYS A 292 -3.12 8.65 -31.48
CA LYS A 292 -2.73 10.05 -31.65
C LYS A 292 -1.21 10.22 -31.68
N GLU A 293 -0.51 9.56 -30.79
CA GLU A 293 0.94 9.62 -30.71
C GLU A 293 1.62 8.92 -31.92
N ALA A 294 1.06 7.80 -32.37
CA ALA A 294 1.54 7.15 -33.58
C ALA A 294 1.33 8.04 -34.83
N PHE A 295 0.20 8.75 -34.90
CA PHE A 295 -0.07 9.73 -35.94
C PHE A 295 0.91 10.89 -35.90
N LEU A 296 1.14 11.50 -34.73
CA LEU A 296 2.10 12.59 -34.56
C LEU A 296 3.52 12.17 -34.93
N ALA A 297 3.92 10.95 -34.58
CA ALA A 297 5.21 10.39 -34.97
C ALA A 297 5.32 10.25 -36.50
N ALA A 298 4.28 9.74 -37.19
CA ALA A 298 4.27 9.64 -38.65
C ALA A 298 4.34 11.05 -39.31
N LYS A 299 3.57 12.00 -38.80
CA LYS A 299 3.57 13.38 -39.27
C LYS A 299 4.91 14.11 -39.06
N PHE A 300 5.64 13.77 -37.99
CA PHE A 300 7.01 14.26 -37.79
C PHE A 300 7.94 13.80 -38.90
N TYR A 301 7.88 12.55 -39.33
CA TYR A 301 8.69 12.07 -40.46
C TYR A 301 8.32 12.77 -41.77
N ASP A 302 7.05 13.06 -42.02
CA ASP A 302 6.61 13.81 -43.21
C ASP A 302 7.14 15.25 -43.22
N SER A 303 7.21 15.92 -42.07
CA SER A 303 7.63 17.31 -41.97
C SER A 303 9.15 17.51 -41.89
N ARG A 304 9.92 16.52 -41.43
CA ARG A 304 11.34 16.68 -41.07
C ARG A 304 12.30 15.91 -41.97
N THR A 305 11.85 14.88 -42.69
CA THR A 305 12.74 14.07 -43.52
C THR A 305 12.80 14.63 -44.95
N ARG A 306 14.01 14.62 -45.51
CA ARG A 306 14.23 15.03 -46.91
C ARG A 306 13.75 13.98 -47.92
N THR A 307 13.36 12.78 -47.50
CA THR A 307 12.95 11.69 -48.37
C THR A 307 11.50 11.29 -48.11
N ALA A 308 10.68 11.32 -49.14
CA ALA A 308 9.28 10.90 -49.11
C ALA A 308 9.15 9.42 -48.60
N ARG A 309 10.17 8.60 -48.86
CA ARG A 309 10.19 7.18 -48.45
C ARG A 309 10.02 6.98 -46.94
N SER A 310 10.67 7.82 -46.10
CA SER A 310 10.55 7.69 -44.65
C SER A 310 9.14 8.04 -44.15
N ALA A 311 8.50 9.06 -44.75
CA ALA A 311 7.13 9.43 -44.47
C ALA A 311 6.15 8.32 -44.91
N ILE A 312 6.35 7.79 -46.13
CA ILE A 312 5.54 6.67 -46.66
C ILE A 312 5.58 5.47 -45.69
N ASN A 313 6.79 5.02 -45.31
CA ASN A 313 6.94 3.91 -44.38
C ASN A 313 6.28 4.16 -43.00
N ALA A 314 6.36 5.40 -42.50
CA ALA A 314 5.75 5.76 -41.23
C ALA A 314 4.22 5.74 -41.29
N TYR A 315 3.64 6.26 -42.38
CA TYR A 315 2.19 6.24 -42.61
C TYR A 315 1.66 4.83 -42.90
N GLU A 316 2.38 4.02 -43.65
CA GLU A 316 2.02 2.60 -43.89
C GLU A 316 2.01 1.82 -42.57
N LYS A 317 3.01 2.04 -41.70
CA LYS A 317 3.04 1.44 -40.38
C LYS A 317 1.88 1.91 -39.51
N PHE A 318 1.53 3.22 -39.54
CA PHE A 318 0.37 3.74 -38.84
C PHE A 318 -0.92 3.02 -39.30
N LEU A 319 -1.15 2.89 -40.60
CA LEU A 319 -2.34 2.22 -41.12
C LEU A 319 -2.36 0.72 -40.83
N ALA A 320 -1.21 0.07 -40.71
CA ALA A 320 -1.12 -1.32 -40.27
C ALA A 320 -1.51 -1.49 -38.78
N ASP A 321 -1.05 -0.56 -37.94
CA ASP A 321 -1.36 -0.57 -36.50
C ASP A 321 -2.81 -0.07 -36.20
N PHE A 322 -3.34 0.89 -37.01
CA PHE A 322 -4.63 1.57 -36.79
C PHE A 322 -5.47 1.69 -38.08
N PRO A 323 -5.94 0.58 -38.69
CA PRO A 323 -6.62 0.61 -39.98
C PRO A 323 -7.97 1.34 -39.99
N ALA A 324 -8.64 1.39 -38.83
CA ALA A 324 -9.93 2.07 -38.59
C ALA A 324 -9.83 3.23 -37.59
N GLY A 325 -8.63 3.74 -37.33
CA GLY A 325 -8.38 4.84 -36.39
C GLY A 325 -9.00 6.16 -36.84
N VAL A 326 -9.12 7.10 -35.93
CA VAL A 326 -9.69 8.43 -36.17
C VAL A 326 -8.91 9.19 -37.28
N HIS A 327 -7.58 9.00 -37.33
CA HIS A 327 -6.69 9.64 -38.29
C HIS A 327 -6.46 8.81 -39.58
N ALA A 328 -7.04 7.61 -39.69
CA ALA A 328 -6.78 6.70 -40.82
C ALA A 328 -7.17 7.32 -42.18
N GLY A 329 -8.25 8.11 -42.25
CA GLY A 329 -8.66 8.80 -43.46
C GLY A 329 -7.66 9.87 -43.90
N GLU A 330 -7.19 10.70 -42.99
CA GLU A 330 -6.17 11.73 -43.28
C GLU A 330 -4.85 11.12 -43.74
N VAL A 331 -4.44 10.02 -43.07
CA VAL A 331 -3.20 9.31 -43.40
C VAL A 331 -3.29 8.63 -44.77
N LYS A 332 -4.42 8.02 -45.14
CA LYS A 332 -4.61 7.44 -46.47
C LYS A 332 -4.49 8.48 -47.58
N ALA A 333 -5.18 9.61 -47.45
CA ALA A 333 -5.12 10.65 -48.42
C ALA A 333 -3.68 11.20 -48.59
N ARG A 334 -2.97 11.45 -47.48
CA ARG A 334 -1.59 11.92 -47.49
C ARG A 334 -0.61 10.90 -48.09
N LEU A 335 -0.82 9.62 -47.81
CA LEU A 335 -0.01 8.53 -48.37
C LEU A 335 -0.13 8.45 -49.89
N GLU A 336 -1.36 8.61 -50.45
CA GLU A 336 -1.60 8.65 -51.89
C GLU A 336 -0.87 9.85 -52.55
N GLU A 337 -0.94 11.05 -51.94
CA GLU A 337 -0.19 12.19 -52.42
C GLU A 337 1.33 11.96 -52.46
N LEU A 338 1.89 11.38 -51.38
CA LEU A 338 3.33 11.11 -51.29
C LEU A 338 3.77 10.05 -52.31
N LYS A 339 2.95 9.03 -52.60
CA LYS A 339 3.23 8.02 -53.59
C LYS A 339 3.16 8.59 -55.01
N ALA A 340 2.18 9.47 -55.29
CA ALA A 340 2.07 10.15 -56.56
C ALA A 340 3.27 11.09 -56.86
N ASN A 341 3.69 11.88 -55.85
CA ASN A 341 4.81 12.82 -55.99
C ASN A 341 6.19 12.14 -55.88
N GLY A 342 6.31 10.97 -55.26
CA GLY A 342 7.57 10.24 -55.09
C GLY A 342 7.96 9.34 -56.23
N GLY A 343 7.13 9.20 -57.27
CA GLY A 343 7.40 8.47 -58.49
C GLY A 343 8.23 9.23 -59.55
N GLU A 344 8.56 10.50 -59.26
CA GLU A 344 9.30 11.37 -60.19
C GLU A 344 10.75 11.74 -59.77
N LYS A 345 11.38 10.95 -58.86
CA LYS A 345 12.80 11.16 -58.60
C LYS A 345 13.54 9.86 -58.39
#